data_b42ca19f9e5c6bcfadc39cb295705287
#
_entry.id   b42ca19f9e5c6bcfadc39cb295705287
#
_cell.length_a   1.000
_cell.length_b   1.000
_cell.length_c   1.000
_cell.angle_alpha   90.00
_cell.angle_beta   90.00
_cell.angle_gamma   90.00
#
_symmetry.space_group_name_H-M   'P 1'
#
loop_
_entity.id
_entity.type
_entity.pdbx_description
1 polymer ?
#
loop_
_entity_poly.entity_id
_entity_poly.type
_entity_poly.pdbx_seq_one_letter_code
_entity_poly.pdbx_strand_id
1 'polypeptide(L)'
;MTSVTKPHILCIEDDADTCELLMEVLTGDGFIVSTVQTGNAGLSALEGKPDLVLCDIDLPDVSGFEVLERIRSGNLLSLGVPFIFLTAFSQRAHQIHARQLGCDDYVTKPIDFELLAAIIRHRLSAVAERKADTTELKLTDRELEALTWVARGKSSADIAVILSISERTVNFHMDNSMRKAGVSTRVQAAVKCAVLGLINP
;
A
#
# COMPACT_ATOMS: atom_id res chain seq x y z
N MET A 1 -14.02 19.42 15.21
CA MET A 1 -12.55 19.41 15.08
C MET A 1 -12.16 17.96 14.79
N THR A 2 -11.91 17.62 13.55
CA THR A 2 -11.39 16.29 13.16
C THR A 2 -9.97 16.18 13.71
N SER A 3 -9.75 15.27 14.66
CA SER A 3 -8.40 14.91 15.11
C SER A 3 -7.64 14.37 13.91
N VAL A 4 -6.76 15.16 13.34
CA VAL A 4 -5.82 14.69 12.31
C VAL A 4 -4.84 13.76 13.03
N THR A 5 -5.04 12.46 12.90
CA THR A 5 -4.08 11.48 13.41
C THR A 5 -2.78 11.66 12.64
N LYS A 6 -1.67 11.82 13.38
CA LYS A 6 -0.35 11.94 12.76
C LYS A 6 -0.01 10.61 12.07
N PRO A 7 0.51 10.64 10.80
CA PRO A 7 0.91 9.41 10.13
C PRO A 7 2.04 8.68 10.87
N HIS A 8 1.96 7.35 10.90
CA HIS A 8 2.94 6.48 11.53
C HIS A 8 3.93 5.92 10.48
N ILE A 9 5.21 6.17 10.69
CA ILE A 9 6.32 5.70 9.86
C ILE A 9 7.08 4.62 10.62
N LEU A 10 7.22 3.44 10.01
CA LEU A 10 8.10 2.38 10.48
C LEU A 10 9.44 2.48 9.76
N CYS A 11 10.53 2.65 10.51
CA CYS A 11 11.90 2.64 10.00
C CYS A 11 12.58 1.31 10.37
N ILE A 12 13.11 0.60 9.37
CA ILE A 12 13.88 -0.63 9.52
C ILE A 12 15.29 -0.32 9.08
N GLU A 13 16.19 -0.15 10.05
CA GLU A 13 17.56 0.36 9.85
C GLU A 13 18.44 -0.21 10.96
N ASP A 14 19.56 -0.83 10.62
CA ASP A 14 20.44 -1.48 11.60
C ASP A 14 21.42 -0.51 12.27
N ASP A 15 21.74 0.60 11.62
CA ASP A 15 22.62 1.63 12.19
C ASP A 15 21.86 2.49 13.22
N ALA A 16 22.31 2.43 14.46
CA ALA A 16 21.66 3.11 15.57
C ALA A 16 21.67 4.64 15.45
N ASP A 17 22.77 5.21 14.93
CA ASP A 17 22.90 6.66 14.76
C ASP A 17 21.93 7.16 13.67
N THR A 18 21.80 6.41 12.59
CA THR A 18 20.82 6.68 11.53
C THR A 18 19.38 6.55 12.06
N CYS A 19 19.09 5.54 12.90
CA CYS A 19 17.80 5.39 13.56
C CYS A 19 17.44 6.60 14.43
N GLU A 20 18.39 7.06 15.25
CA GLU A 20 18.18 8.21 16.13
C GLU A 20 17.91 9.48 15.32
N LEU A 21 18.69 9.70 14.28
CA LEU A 21 18.53 10.87 13.39
C LEU A 21 17.21 10.84 12.62
N LEU A 22 16.80 9.68 12.08
CA LEU A 22 15.50 9.50 11.44
C LEU A 22 14.36 9.81 12.42
N MET A 23 14.47 9.30 13.66
CA MET A 23 13.45 9.52 14.69
C MET A 23 13.35 11.01 15.05
N GLU A 24 14.47 11.69 15.28
CA GLU A 24 14.52 13.12 15.63
C GLU A 24 13.88 13.98 14.52
N VAL A 25 14.40 13.85 13.30
CA VAL A 25 13.98 14.69 12.18
C VAL A 25 12.52 14.45 11.80
N LEU A 26 12.12 13.20 11.62
CA LEU A 26 10.75 12.89 11.18
C LEU A 26 9.69 13.17 12.28
N THR A 27 10.07 13.02 13.56
CA THR A 27 9.19 13.43 14.66
C THR A 27 9.06 14.95 14.71
N GLY A 28 10.14 15.69 14.47
CA GLY A 28 10.13 17.14 14.31
C GLY A 28 9.23 17.60 13.15
N ASP A 29 9.17 16.83 12.09
CA ASP A 29 8.28 17.03 10.92
C ASP A 29 6.81 16.66 11.16
N GLY A 30 6.49 16.15 12.35
CA GLY A 30 5.12 15.89 12.79
C GLY A 30 4.63 14.45 12.57
N PHE A 31 5.52 13.50 12.23
CA PHE A 31 5.19 12.08 12.13
C PHE A 31 5.28 11.36 13.48
N ILE A 32 4.61 10.21 13.58
CA ILE A 32 4.90 9.21 14.62
C ILE A 32 5.92 8.25 14.01
N VAL A 33 7.04 8.01 14.71
CA VAL A 33 8.12 7.18 14.18
C VAL A 33 8.40 6.02 15.12
N SER A 34 8.52 4.83 14.56
CA SER A 34 9.06 3.65 15.25
C SER A 34 10.25 3.11 14.47
N THR A 35 11.29 2.69 15.19
CA THR A 35 12.52 2.15 14.60
C THR A 35 12.76 0.72 15.07
N VAL A 36 13.25 -0.12 14.17
CA VAL A 36 13.70 -1.49 14.46
C VAL A 36 14.97 -1.77 13.66
N GLN A 37 15.85 -2.62 14.19
CA GLN A 37 17.21 -2.81 13.66
C GLN A 37 17.36 -4.08 12.80
N THR A 38 16.32 -4.85 12.58
CA THR A 38 16.38 -6.08 11.77
C THR A 38 15.15 -6.24 10.90
N GLY A 39 15.28 -6.92 9.77
CA GLY A 39 14.18 -7.15 8.86
C GLY A 39 13.05 -8.01 9.48
N ASN A 40 13.39 -9.03 10.28
CA ASN A 40 12.40 -9.84 10.98
C ASN A 40 11.64 -9.03 12.05
N ALA A 41 12.33 -8.13 12.78
CA ALA A 41 11.66 -7.20 13.68
C ALA A 41 10.75 -6.23 12.92
N GLY A 42 11.18 -5.78 11.73
CA GLY A 42 10.36 -4.98 10.82
C GLY A 42 9.07 -5.68 10.42
N LEU A 43 9.16 -6.94 10.00
CA LEU A 43 7.98 -7.75 9.65
C LEU A 43 7.01 -7.90 10.83
N SER A 44 7.51 -8.10 12.05
CA SER A 44 6.68 -8.18 13.25
C SER A 44 6.04 -6.82 13.60
N ALA A 45 6.76 -5.73 13.40
CA ALA A 45 6.28 -4.37 13.67
C ALA A 45 5.15 -3.90 12.75
N LEU A 46 4.90 -4.60 11.63
CA LEU A 46 3.77 -4.32 10.73
C LEU A 46 2.39 -4.48 11.40
N GLU A 47 2.30 -5.25 12.48
CA GLU A 47 1.08 -5.34 13.30
C GLU A 47 0.62 -3.96 13.82
N GLY A 48 1.55 -3.04 14.01
CA GLY A 48 1.29 -1.64 14.36
C GLY A 48 0.62 -0.83 13.23
N LYS A 49 0.40 -1.42 12.06
CA LYS A 49 -0.25 -0.80 10.89
C LYS A 49 0.36 0.55 10.51
N PRO A 50 1.64 0.61 10.17
CA PRO A 50 2.26 1.85 9.74
C PRO A 50 1.59 2.40 8.48
N ASP A 51 1.61 3.72 8.32
CA ASP A 51 1.12 4.40 7.11
C ASP A 51 2.19 4.44 6.01
N LEU A 52 3.49 4.23 6.37
CA LEU A 52 4.62 4.17 5.46
C LEU A 52 5.76 3.37 6.09
N VAL A 53 6.52 2.64 5.27
CA VAL A 53 7.72 1.91 5.69
C VAL A 53 8.95 2.51 5.01
N LEU A 54 9.97 2.87 5.81
CA LEU A 54 11.34 3.12 5.37
C LEU A 54 12.17 1.88 5.71
N CYS A 55 12.97 1.38 4.78
CA CYS A 55 13.73 0.16 5.01
C CYS A 55 15.12 0.26 4.38
N ASP A 56 16.17 0.01 5.17
CA ASP A 56 17.48 -0.25 4.59
C ASP A 56 17.48 -1.56 3.81
N ILE A 57 18.29 -1.62 2.78
CA ILE A 57 18.51 -2.84 2.00
C ILE A 57 19.44 -3.81 2.74
N ASP A 58 20.50 -3.28 3.37
CA ASP A 58 21.53 -4.07 4.01
C ASP A 58 21.26 -4.27 5.50
N LEU A 59 20.31 -5.13 5.81
CA LEU A 59 19.98 -5.51 7.18
C LEU A 59 20.73 -6.78 7.61
N PRO A 60 21.00 -6.97 8.91
CA PRO A 60 21.89 -8.04 9.40
C PRO A 60 21.32 -9.45 9.33
N ASP A 61 20.00 -9.60 9.17
CA ASP A 61 19.30 -10.88 9.19
C ASP A 61 18.72 -11.28 7.83
N VAL A 62 17.88 -10.44 7.26
CA VAL A 62 17.30 -10.60 5.92
C VAL A 62 17.39 -9.29 5.17
N SER A 63 17.59 -9.33 3.85
CA SER A 63 17.70 -8.10 3.08
C SER A 63 16.38 -7.32 3.04
N GLY A 64 16.44 -5.99 2.90
CA GLY A 64 15.26 -5.17 2.71
C GLY A 64 14.42 -5.60 1.50
N PHE A 65 15.04 -6.17 0.47
CA PHE A 65 14.32 -6.76 -0.68
C PHE A 65 13.43 -7.92 -0.25
N GLU A 66 13.98 -8.82 0.58
CA GLU A 66 13.22 -9.96 1.11
C GLU A 66 12.10 -9.49 2.05
N VAL A 67 12.32 -8.43 2.83
CA VAL A 67 11.26 -7.80 3.64
C VAL A 67 10.12 -7.35 2.74
N LEU A 68 10.40 -6.60 1.66
CA LEU A 68 9.38 -6.13 0.72
C LEU A 68 8.65 -7.29 0.05
N GLU A 69 9.38 -8.31 -0.40
CA GLU A 69 8.81 -9.50 -1.04
C GLU A 69 7.83 -10.23 -0.10
N ARG A 70 8.22 -10.44 1.16
CA ARG A 70 7.36 -11.06 2.19
C ARG A 70 6.12 -10.21 2.49
N ILE A 71 6.26 -8.88 2.52
CA ILE A 71 5.13 -7.97 2.69
C ILE A 71 4.14 -8.09 1.53
N ARG A 72 4.63 -8.10 0.29
CA ARG A 72 3.78 -8.12 -0.91
C ARG A 72 3.13 -9.49 -1.13
N SER A 73 3.88 -10.58 -0.96
CA SER A 73 3.37 -11.95 -1.13
C SER A 73 2.44 -12.38 0.01
N GLY A 74 2.72 -11.94 1.24
CA GLY A 74 1.94 -12.29 2.43
C GLY A 74 0.72 -11.40 2.67
N ASN A 75 0.47 -10.37 1.87
CA ASN A 75 -0.55 -9.34 2.13
C ASN A 75 -0.47 -8.77 3.56
N LEU A 76 0.75 -8.63 4.09
CA LEU A 76 1.00 -8.23 5.48
C LEU A 76 0.68 -6.74 5.73
N LEU A 77 0.61 -5.94 4.67
CA LEU A 77 0.17 -4.55 4.72
C LEU A 77 -1.05 -4.35 3.82
N SER A 78 -1.89 -3.40 4.18
CA SER A 78 -2.97 -2.95 3.31
C SER A 78 -2.40 -2.55 1.95
N LEU A 79 -3.10 -2.90 0.86
CA LEU A 79 -2.75 -2.46 -0.49
C LEU A 79 -2.64 -0.93 -0.48
N GLY A 80 -1.45 -0.42 -0.81
CA GLY A 80 -1.21 1.02 -0.91
C GLY A 80 -0.39 1.65 0.21
N VAL A 81 0.08 0.90 1.23
CA VAL A 81 1.08 1.44 2.17
C VAL A 81 2.41 1.60 1.43
N PRO A 82 2.94 2.84 1.32
CA PRO A 82 4.19 3.09 0.61
C PRO A 82 5.38 2.41 1.29
N PHE A 83 6.27 1.86 0.46
CA PHE A 83 7.53 1.27 0.90
C PHE A 83 8.68 1.96 0.18
N ILE A 84 9.57 2.61 0.96
CA ILE A 84 10.70 3.38 0.47
C ILE A 84 11.98 2.73 0.96
N PHE A 85 12.90 2.45 0.05
CA PHE A 85 14.23 1.98 0.44
C PHE A 85 15.15 3.13 0.84
N LEU A 86 15.92 2.92 1.91
CA LEU A 86 17.12 3.66 2.22
C LEU A 86 18.31 2.82 1.75
N THR A 87 19.28 3.36 1.01
CA THR A 87 20.34 2.55 0.43
C THR A 87 21.65 3.30 0.26
N ALA A 88 22.75 2.65 0.59
CA ALA A 88 24.08 3.11 0.23
C ALA A 88 24.41 2.88 -1.27
N PHE A 89 23.61 2.08 -1.96
CA PHE A 89 23.88 1.68 -3.33
C PHE A 89 23.25 2.61 -4.36
N SER A 90 24.11 3.22 -5.17
CA SER A 90 23.71 3.96 -6.39
C SER A 90 23.64 3.05 -7.63
N GLN A 91 23.84 1.74 -7.48
CA GLN A 91 23.90 0.82 -8.62
C GLN A 91 22.53 0.66 -9.27
N ARG A 92 22.50 0.87 -10.58
CA ARG A 92 21.28 0.77 -11.42
C ARG A 92 20.57 -0.60 -11.29
N ALA A 93 21.33 -1.68 -11.06
CA ALA A 93 20.78 -3.02 -10.89
C ALA A 93 19.85 -3.13 -9.67
N HIS A 94 20.24 -2.57 -8.53
CA HIS A 94 19.43 -2.57 -7.30
C HIS A 94 18.18 -1.71 -7.46
N GLN A 95 18.29 -0.56 -8.14
CA GLN A 95 17.14 0.29 -8.43
C GLN A 95 16.10 -0.40 -9.33
N ILE A 96 16.56 -1.16 -10.34
CA ILE A 96 15.67 -1.95 -11.21
C ILE A 96 15.00 -3.04 -10.39
N HIS A 97 15.75 -3.76 -9.57
CA HIS A 97 15.21 -4.83 -8.73
C HIS A 97 14.18 -4.31 -7.72
N ALA A 98 14.47 -3.22 -7.03
CA ALA A 98 13.53 -2.55 -6.13
C ALA A 98 12.20 -2.21 -6.82
N ARG A 99 12.25 -1.64 -8.03
CA ARG A 99 11.05 -1.31 -8.83
C ARG A 99 10.28 -2.55 -9.27
N GLN A 100 10.96 -3.63 -9.63
CA GLN A 100 10.32 -4.90 -10.00
C GLN A 100 9.56 -5.53 -8.82
N LEU A 101 10.06 -5.35 -7.59
CA LEU A 101 9.40 -5.78 -6.36
C LEU A 101 8.26 -4.86 -5.92
N GLY A 102 8.05 -3.74 -6.63
CA GLY A 102 6.97 -2.80 -6.32
C GLY A 102 7.28 -1.85 -5.16
N CYS A 103 8.55 -1.44 -4.99
CA CYS A 103 8.85 -0.31 -4.10
C CYS A 103 8.28 0.98 -4.70
N ASP A 104 7.87 1.88 -3.82
CA ASP A 104 7.30 3.16 -4.23
C ASP A 104 8.38 4.20 -4.52
N ASP A 105 9.50 4.16 -3.75
CA ASP A 105 10.63 5.04 -3.94
C ASP A 105 11.92 4.49 -3.31
N TYR A 106 13.04 5.18 -3.54
CA TYR A 106 14.30 4.92 -2.86
C TYR A 106 15.04 6.23 -2.59
N VAL A 107 15.78 6.28 -1.49
CA VAL A 107 16.62 7.41 -1.07
C VAL A 107 18.02 6.90 -0.82
N THR A 108 19.01 7.55 -1.43
CA THR A 108 20.41 7.17 -1.27
C THR A 108 21.01 7.78 -0.01
N LYS A 109 21.86 7.01 0.68
CA LYS A 109 22.70 7.51 1.76
C LYS A 109 23.94 8.21 1.17
N PRO A 110 24.41 9.36 1.74
CA PRO A 110 23.87 10.00 2.93
C PRO A 110 22.49 10.61 2.70
N ILE A 111 21.62 10.49 3.70
CA ILE A 111 20.20 10.87 3.60
C ILE A 111 20.08 12.39 3.54
N ASP A 112 19.49 12.90 2.47
CA ASP A 112 18.97 14.26 2.43
C ASP A 112 17.58 14.27 3.09
N PHE A 113 17.51 14.75 4.32
CA PHE A 113 16.28 14.71 5.13
C PHE A 113 15.19 15.63 4.59
N GLU A 114 15.52 16.73 3.94
CA GLU A 114 14.55 17.62 3.31
C GLU A 114 13.87 16.91 2.13
N LEU A 115 14.68 16.26 1.30
CA LEU A 115 14.19 15.43 0.18
C LEU A 115 13.37 14.24 0.70
N LEU A 116 13.85 13.52 1.71
CA LEU A 116 13.14 12.39 2.32
C LEU A 116 11.77 12.81 2.83
N ALA A 117 11.68 13.91 3.58
CA ALA A 117 10.42 14.42 4.10
C ALA A 117 9.46 14.82 2.97
N ALA A 118 9.96 15.41 1.89
CA ALA A 118 9.15 15.75 0.71
C ALA A 118 8.58 14.49 0.03
N ILE A 119 9.40 13.45 -0.14
CA ILE A 119 8.98 12.15 -0.70
C ILE A 119 7.91 11.51 0.19
N ILE A 120 8.13 11.45 1.50
CA ILE A 120 7.17 10.88 2.47
C ILE A 120 5.82 11.59 2.36
N ARG A 121 5.81 12.93 2.43
CA ARG A 121 4.57 13.72 2.34
C ARG A 121 3.84 13.47 1.03
N HIS A 122 4.56 13.43 -0.09
CA HIS A 122 3.98 13.15 -1.41
C HIS A 122 3.34 11.75 -1.47
N ARG A 123 4.03 10.72 -0.96
CA ARG A 123 3.51 9.35 -0.96
C ARG A 123 2.29 9.20 -0.05
N LEU A 124 2.32 9.78 1.13
CA LEU A 124 1.18 9.77 2.07
C LEU A 124 -0.04 10.52 1.50
N SER A 125 0.17 11.66 0.84
CA SER A 125 -0.90 12.41 0.17
C SER A 125 -1.57 11.57 -0.92
N ALA A 126 -0.78 10.92 -1.78
CA ALA A 126 -1.32 10.06 -2.82
C ALA A 126 -2.14 8.88 -2.26
N VAL A 127 -1.76 8.33 -1.11
CA VAL A 127 -2.56 7.31 -0.41
C VAL A 127 -3.84 7.90 0.17
N ALA A 128 -3.78 9.09 0.76
CA ALA A 128 -4.95 9.76 1.32
C ALA A 128 -5.99 10.10 0.23
N GLU A 129 -5.55 10.56 -0.94
CA GLU A 129 -6.40 10.82 -2.11
C GLU A 129 -7.09 9.53 -2.58
N ARG A 130 -6.35 8.42 -2.71
CA ARG A 130 -6.92 7.10 -3.05
C ARG A 130 -7.94 6.63 -2.02
N LYS A 131 -7.66 6.82 -0.72
CA LYS A 131 -8.59 6.47 0.37
C LYS A 131 -9.85 7.35 0.33
N ALA A 132 -9.74 8.63 -0.02
CA ALA A 132 -10.89 9.51 -0.20
C ALA A 132 -11.77 9.04 -1.37
N ASP A 133 -11.18 8.73 -2.52
CA ASP A 133 -11.88 8.17 -3.67
C ASP A 133 -12.60 6.85 -3.34
N THR A 134 -11.96 5.99 -2.51
CA THR A 134 -12.58 4.72 -2.08
C THR A 134 -13.76 4.94 -1.15
N THR A 135 -13.67 5.94 -0.26
CA THR A 135 -14.76 6.27 0.68
C THR A 135 -15.96 6.87 -0.05
N GLU A 136 -15.75 7.59 -1.14
CA GLU A 136 -16.83 8.13 -1.98
C GLU A 136 -17.60 7.04 -2.74
N LEU A 137 -16.93 5.94 -3.10
CA LEU A 137 -17.55 4.85 -3.88
C LEU A 137 -18.66 4.10 -3.13
N LYS A 138 -18.64 4.05 -1.80
CA LYS A 138 -19.64 3.42 -0.91
C LYS A 138 -20.22 2.10 -1.43
N LEU A 139 -19.32 1.23 -1.94
CA LEU A 139 -19.71 -0.09 -2.41
C LEU A 139 -20.01 -1.01 -1.23
N THR A 140 -21.03 -1.85 -1.38
CA THR A 140 -21.35 -2.90 -0.39
C THR A 140 -20.45 -4.12 -0.61
N ASP A 141 -20.33 -4.97 0.42
CA ASP A 141 -19.55 -6.22 0.33
C ASP A 141 -20.00 -7.10 -0.85
N ARG A 142 -21.30 -7.16 -1.12
CA ARG A 142 -21.85 -7.90 -2.25
C ARG A 142 -21.52 -7.30 -3.61
N GLU A 143 -21.43 -5.99 -3.71
CA GLU A 143 -20.98 -5.31 -4.92
C GLU A 143 -19.49 -5.55 -5.17
N LEU A 144 -18.64 -5.50 -4.11
CA LEU A 144 -17.21 -5.80 -4.19
C LEU A 144 -16.95 -7.27 -4.57
N GLU A 145 -17.67 -8.19 -3.95
CA GLU A 145 -17.59 -9.62 -4.23
C GLU A 145 -17.93 -9.92 -5.70
N ALA A 146 -19.02 -9.37 -6.20
CA ALA A 146 -19.39 -9.54 -7.59
C ALA A 146 -18.40 -8.90 -8.56
N LEU A 147 -17.86 -7.71 -8.26
CA LEU A 147 -16.82 -7.06 -9.06
C LEU A 147 -15.50 -7.84 -9.08
N THR A 148 -15.15 -8.52 -7.98
CA THR A 148 -13.97 -9.40 -7.93
C THR A 148 -14.09 -10.53 -8.97
N TRP A 149 -15.26 -11.13 -9.10
CA TRP A 149 -15.49 -12.19 -10.09
C TRP A 149 -15.53 -11.65 -11.53
N VAL A 150 -16.04 -10.43 -11.72
CA VAL A 150 -15.94 -9.74 -13.03
C VAL A 150 -14.49 -9.50 -13.41
N ALA A 151 -13.64 -9.07 -12.47
CA ALA A 151 -12.20 -8.89 -12.71
C ALA A 151 -11.50 -10.20 -13.10
N ARG A 152 -12.01 -11.34 -12.62
CA ARG A 152 -11.56 -12.70 -12.98
C ARG A 152 -12.18 -13.23 -14.27
N GLY A 153 -12.89 -12.39 -15.02
CA GLY A 153 -13.49 -12.72 -16.31
C GLY A 153 -14.77 -13.57 -16.25
N LYS A 154 -15.43 -13.67 -15.08
CA LYS A 154 -16.68 -14.45 -14.93
C LYS A 154 -17.88 -13.73 -15.53
N SER A 155 -18.79 -14.49 -16.13
CA SER A 155 -20.08 -14.00 -16.62
C SER A 155 -21.07 -13.81 -15.46
N SER A 156 -22.19 -13.09 -15.70
CA SER A 156 -23.24 -12.95 -14.68
C SER A 156 -23.84 -14.30 -14.27
N ALA A 157 -23.96 -15.24 -15.20
CA ALA A 157 -24.43 -16.60 -14.93
C ALA A 157 -23.44 -17.36 -14.03
N ASP A 158 -22.14 -17.29 -14.30
CA ASP A 158 -21.11 -17.92 -13.46
C ASP A 158 -21.12 -17.34 -12.04
N ILE A 159 -21.21 -15.99 -11.95
CA ILE A 159 -21.23 -15.28 -10.65
C ILE A 159 -22.49 -15.67 -9.86
N ALA A 160 -23.63 -15.82 -10.53
CA ALA A 160 -24.86 -16.26 -9.89
C ALA A 160 -24.72 -17.64 -9.23
N VAL A 161 -24.05 -18.57 -9.91
CA VAL A 161 -23.74 -19.90 -9.36
C VAL A 161 -22.77 -19.80 -8.19
N ILE A 162 -21.67 -19.04 -8.35
CA ILE A 162 -20.61 -18.91 -7.33
C ILE A 162 -21.18 -18.30 -6.04
N LEU A 163 -21.98 -17.24 -6.16
CA LEU A 163 -22.52 -16.51 -5.02
C LEU A 163 -23.85 -17.07 -4.50
N SER A 164 -24.37 -18.12 -5.15
CA SER A 164 -25.67 -18.74 -4.83
C SER A 164 -26.85 -17.73 -4.83
N ILE A 165 -26.88 -16.85 -5.82
CA ILE A 165 -27.93 -15.84 -6.05
C ILE A 165 -28.45 -15.92 -7.48
N SER A 166 -29.52 -15.20 -7.80
CA SER A 166 -30.04 -15.14 -9.17
C SER A 166 -29.14 -14.26 -10.06
N GLU A 167 -29.08 -14.56 -11.36
CA GLU A 167 -28.38 -13.72 -12.35
C GLU A 167 -28.95 -12.28 -12.35
N ARG A 168 -30.25 -12.13 -12.13
CA ARG A 168 -30.92 -10.83 -11.98
C ARG A 168 -30.33 -10.05 -10.79
N THR A 169 -30.04 -10.73 -9.68
CA THR A 169 -29.42 -10.12 -8.50
C THR A 169 -27.98 -9.71 -8.77
N VAL A 170 -27.21 -10.52 -9.52
CA VAL A 170 -25.86 -10.15 -9.97
C VAL A 170 -25.91 -8.88 -10.81
N ASN A 171 -26.79 -8.81 -11.80
CA ASN A 171 -26.93 -7.65 -12.67
C ASN A 171 -27.34 -6.40 -11.88
N PHE A 172 -28.23 -6.53 -10.90
CA PHE A 172 -28.58 -5.44 -9.98
C PHE A 172 -27.36 -4.91 -9.20
N HIS A 173 -26.50 -5.80 -8.68
CA HIS A 173 -25.26 -5.38 -8.01
C HIS A 173 -24.29 -4.71 -8.99
N MET A 174 -24.21 -5.19 -10.23
CA MET A 174 -23.37 -4.58 -11.27
C MET A 174 -23.84 -3.18 -11.64
N ASP A 175 -25.14 -2.99 -11.86
CA ASP A 175 -25.71 -1.68 -12.21
C ASP A 175 -25.48 -0.66 -11.09
N ASN A 176 -25.67 -1.08 -9.83
CA ASN A 176 -25.37 -0.24 -8.67
C ASN A 176 -23.87 0.10 -8.57
N SER A 177 -23.01 -0.88 -8.79
CA SER A 177 -21.56 -0.68 -8.77
C SER A 177 -21.10 0.30 -9.85
N MET A 178 -21.59 0.13 -11.08
CA MET A 178 -21.27 1.04 -12.20
C MET A 178 -21.73 2.46 -11.91
N ARG A 179 -22.95 2.62 -11.38
CA ARG A 179 -23.49 3.95 -11.02
C ARG A 179 -22.65 4.61 -9.92
N LYS A 180 -22.30 3.88 -8.86
CA LYS A 180 -21.46 4.37 -7.76
C LYS A 180 -20.04 4.68 -8.23
N ALA A 181 -19.50 3.87 -9.13
CA ALA A 181 -18.18 4.09 -9.70
C ALA A 181 -18.15 5.19 -10.78
N GLY A 182 -19.31 5.68 -11.25
CA GLY A 182 -19.39 6.69 -12.30
C GLY A 182 -18.87 6.20 -13.66
N VAL A 183 -19.09 4.92 -13.99
CA VAL A 183 -18.58 4.29 -15.22
C VAL A 183 -19.71 3.59 -16.00
N SER A 184 -19.47 3.34 -17.29
CA SER A 184 -20.49 2.81 -18.20
C SER A 184 -20.43 1.29 -18.38
N THR A 185 -19.36 0.62 -17.94
CA THR A 185 -19.21 -0.83 -18.10
C THR A 185 -18.75 -1.51 -16.82
N ARG A 186 -19.18 -2.78 -16.63
CA ARG A 186 -18.78 -3.60 -15.47
C ARG A 186 -17.28 -3.84 -15.42
N VAL A 187 -16.60 -3.91 -16.56
CA VAL A 187 -15.15 -4.07 -16.62
C VAL A 187 -14.45 -2.80 -16.12
N GLN A 188 -14.93 -1.61 -16.54
CA GLN A 188 -14.42 -0.35 -16.02
C GLN A 188 -14.62 -0.23 -14.50
N ALA A 189 -15.78 -0.68 -13.97
CA ALA A 189 -16.02 -0.71 -12.53
C ALA A 189 -15.05 -1.63 -11.81
N ALA A 190 -14.81 -2.84 -12.33
CA ALA A 190 -13.87 -3.79 -11.76
C ALA A 190 -12.42 -3.26 -11.82
N VAL A 191 -11.99 -2.68 -12.95
CA VAL A 191 -10.66 -2.07 -13.10
C VAL A 191 -10.49 -0.91 -12.12
N LYS A 192 -11.47 -0.01 -12.00
CA LYS A 192 -11.42 1.11 -11.05
C LYS A 192 -11.29 0.60 -9.62
N CYS A 193 -12.07 -0.40 -9.22
CA CYS A 193 -11.99 -0.99 -7.88
C CYS A 193 -10.66 -1.72 -7.63
N ALA A 194 -10.07 -2.37 -8.63
CA ALA A 194 -8.75 -3.00 -8.51
C ALA A 194 -7.63 -1.95 -8.35
N VAL A 195 -7.67 -0.87 -9.15
CA VAL A 195 -6.71 0.25 -9.05
C VAL A 195 -6.79 0.95 -7.69
N LEU A 196 -8.01 1.07 -7.14
CA LEU A 196 -8.23 1.63 -5.80
C LEU A 196 -7.93 0.63 -4.67
N GLY A 197 -7.58 -0.62 -4.99
CA GLY A 197 -7.28 -1.65 -4.00
C GLY A 197 -8.51 -2.17 -3.22
N LEU A 198 -9.73 -1.93 -3.74
CA LEU A 198 -10.97 -2.40 -3.14
C LEU A 198 -11.23 -3.88 -3.41
N ILE A 199 -10.68 -4.41 -4.50
CA ILE A 199 -10.76 -5.83 -4.88
C ILE A 199 -9.38 -6.32 -5.30
N ASN A 200 -9.16 -7.62 -5.12
CA ASN A 200 -7.97 -8.32 -5.60
C ASN A 200 -8.42 -9.34 -6.67
N PRO A 201 -8.10 -9.10 -7.97
CA PRO A 201 -8.50 -9.98 -9.08
C PRO A 201 -7.87 -11.36 -9.05
#